data_594cc964002c402a1bb534f2044faf7d
#
_entry.id   594cc964002c402a1bb534f2044faf7d
#
_cell.length_a   1.000
_cell.length_b   1.000
_cell.length_c   1.000
_cell.angle_alpha   90.00
_cell.angle_beta   90.00
_cell.angle_gamma   90.00
#
_symmetry.space_group_name_H-M   'P 1'
#
loop_
_entity.id
_entity.type
_entity.pdbx_description
1 polymer ?
#
loop_
_entity_poly.entity_id
_entity_poly.type
_entity_poly.pdbx_seq_one_letter_code
_entity_poly.pdbx_strand_id
1 'polypeptide(L)'
;MKKGTQTAIGIAATIIALAILALCFIGCFLYYLNIAIPNGHRMSTKINRDFIHEESIWISDDGSFYIINLKHENGKHNSFAYIKAEDGSFVKCSVSVNTGAGVNIRTTGEEKNEDIAHLSSVSAENDKWKLAHLWRYAKYGELKLKIPNRLTLTRYDVGEKLNSLPFKFD
;
A
#
# COMPACT_ATOMS: atom_id res chain seq x y z
N MET A 1 11.45 27.75 55.01
CA MET A 1 10.42 26.73 54.69
C MET A 1 9.89 26.73 53.24
N LYS A 2 10.29 27.61 52.32
CA LYS A 2 9.74 27.66 50.93
C LYS A 2 10.41 26.73 49.89
N LYS A 3 11.65 26.30 50.08
CA LYS A 3 12.36 25.44 49.10
C LYS A 3 11.84 23.99 49.02
N GLY A 4 11.46 23.38 50.13
CA GLY A 4 10.98 21.99 50.15
C GLY A 4 9.64 21.79 49.47
N THR A 5 8.75 22.79 49.51
CA THR A 5 7.44 22.75 48.90
C THR A 5 7.52 22.81 47.35
N GLN A 6 8.42 23.62 46.81
CA GLN A 6 8.65 23.71 45.36
C GLN A 6 9.23 22.42 44.77
N THR A 7 10.14 21.79 45.51
CA THR A 7 10.71 20.50 45.09
C THR A 7 9.66 19.39 45.11
N ALA A 8 8.79 19.34 46.11
CA ALA A 8 7.71 18.36 46.20
C ALA A 8 6.67 18.52 45.06
N ILE A 9 6.31 19.77 44.71
CA ILE A 9 5.40 20.07 43.59
C ILE A 9 6.05 19.65 42.27
N GLY A 10 7.34 19.89 42.05
CA GLY A 10 8.06 19.48 40.87
C GLY A 10 8.08 17.96 40.69
N ILE A 11 8.36 17.23 41.76
CA ILE A 11 8.35 15.74 41.74
C ILE A 11 6.95 15.20 41.43
N ALA A 12 5.91 15.74 42.05
CA ALA A 12 4.55 15.33 41.80
C ALA A 12 4.13 15.59 40.34
N ALA A 13 4.48 16.74 39.79
CA ALA A 13 4.20 17.06 38.37
C ALA A 13 4.90 16.10 37.40
N THR A 14 6.15 15.73 37.71
CA THR A 14 6.90 14.78 36.89
C THR A 14 6.27 13.38 36.92
N ILE A 15 5.84 12.92 38.08
CA ILE A 15 5.17 11.61 38.26
C ILE A 15 3.85 11.58 37.45
N ILE A 16 3.06 12.68 37.55
CA ILE A 16 1.80 12.78 36.79
C ILE A 16 2.06 12.78 35.29
N ALA A 17 3.06 13.51 34.80
CA ALA A 17 3.42 13.53 33.39
C ALA A 17 3.85 12.14 32.88
N LEU A 18 4.65 11.42 33.65
CA LEU A 18 5.05 10.04 33.32
C LEU A 18 3.87 9.08 33.33
N ALA A 19 2.94 9.22 34.25
CA ALA A 19 1.72 8.39 34.29
C ALA A 19 0.83 8.64 33.07
N ILE A 20 0.65 9.88 32.62
CA ILE A 20 -0.10 10.23 31.41
C ILE A 20 0.58 9.65 30.19
N LEU A 21 1.90 9.76 30.06
CA LEU A 21 2.67 9.18 28.96
C LEU A 21 2.50 7.66 28.90
N ALA A 22 2.57 6.98 30.04
CA ALA A 22 2.37 5.54 30.11
C ALA A 22 0.95 5.13 29.70
N LEU A 23 -0.08 5.85 30.13
CA LEU A 23 -1.48 5.60 29.74
C LEU A 23 -1.69 5.83 28.23
N CYS A 24 -1.11 6.87 27.65
CA CYS A 24 -1.14 7.08 26.19
C CYS A 24 -0.47 5.93 25.43
N PHE A 25 0.68 5.45 25.91
CA PHE A 25 1.38 4.33 25.27
C PHE A 25 0.57 3.03 25.35
N ILE A 26 -0.01 2.73 26.49
CA ILE A 26 -0.91 1.58 26.68
C ILE A 26 -2.13 1.69 25.78
N GLY A 27 -2.76 2.86 25.71
CA GLY A 27 -3.91 3.10 24.83
C GLY A 27 -3.59 2.91 23.36
N CYS A 28 -2.46 3.44 22.86
CA CYS A 28 -1.99 3.22 21.50
C CYS A 28 -1.67 1.76 21.23
N PHE A 29 -1.05 1.05 22.17
CA PHE A 29 -0.73 -0.36 22.04
C PHE A 29 -1.98 -1.24 21.99
N LEU A 30 -2.96 -0.99 22.85
CA LEU A 30 -4.24 -1.69 22.84
C LEU A 30 -5.02 -1.42 21.55
N TYR A 31 -5.03 -0.18 21.06
CA TYR A 31 -5.62 0.15 19.76
C TYR A 31 -4.96 -0.64 18.64
N TYR A 32 -3.63 -0.67 18.61
CA TYR A 32 -2.88 -1.41 17.59
C TYR A 32 -3.21 -2.90 17.60
N LEU A 33 -3.20 -3.54 18.79
CA LEU A 33 -3.49 -4.98 18.91
C LEU A 33 -4.94 -5.34 18.58
N ASN A 34 -5.92 -4.53 19.02
CA ASN A 34 -7.32 -4.91 18.95
C ASN A 34 -8.04 -4.37 17.71
N ILE A 35 -7.52 -3.32 17.08
CA ILE A 35 -8.19 -2.66 15.96
C ILE A 35 -7.32 -2.65 14.70
N ALA A 36 -6.08 -2.15 14.79
CA ALA A 36 -5.25 -1.97 13.61
C ALA A 36 -4.83 -3.31 12.98
N ILE A 37 -4.35 -4.26 13.78
CA ILE A 37 -3.94 -5.59 13.29
C ILE A 37 -5.12 -6.38 12.70
N PRO A 38 -6.25 -6.56 13.40
CA PRO A 38 -7.39 -7.30 12.85
C PRO A 38 -7.95 -6.68 11.57
N ASN A 39 -8.03 -5.34 11.49
CA ASN A 39 -8.49 -4.65 10.29
C ASN A 39 -7.51 -4.84 9.12
N GLY A 40 -6.21 -4.71 9.39
CA GLY A 40 -5.18 -4.98 8.39
C GLY A 40 -5.23 -6.42 7.89
N HIS A 41 -5.42 -7.39 8.78
CA HIS A 41 -5.55 -8.79 8.39
C HIS A 41 -6.80 -9.05 7.53
N ARG A 42 -7.95 -8.48 7.89
CA ARG A 42 -9.19 -8.60 7.10
C ARG A 42 -9.04 -8.01 5.70
N MET A 43 -8.42 -6.83 5.59
CA MET A 43 -8.14 -6.20 4.30
C MET A 43 -7.16 -7.02 3.47
N SER A 44 -6.08 -7.51 4.08
CA SER A 44 -5.10 -8.37 3.43
C SER A 44 -5.75 -9.64 2.87
N THR A 45 -6.62 -10.29 3.64
CA THR A 45 -7.31 -11.50 3.21
C THR A 45 -8.24 -11.22 2.02
N LYS A 46 -9.00 -10.12 2.04
CA LYS A 46 -9.87 -9.73 0.93
C LYS A 46 -9.05 -9.44 -0.34
N ILE A 47 -8.01 -8.63 -0.22
CA ILE A 47 -7.14 -8.28 -1.35
C ILE A 47 -6.47 -9.52 -1.92
N ASN A 48 -5.92 -10.40 -1.08
CA ASN A 48 -5.30 -11.63 -1.54
C ASN A 48 -6.30 -12.52 -2.28
N ARG A 49 -7.54 -12.64 -1.81
CA ARG A 49 -8.57 -13.38 -2.51
C ARG A 49 -8.84 -12.80 -3.88
N ASP A 50 -9.07 -11.49 -3.97
CA ASP A 50 -9.42 -10.81 -5.20
C ASP A 50 -8.26 -10.82 -6.21
N PHE A 51 -7.00 -10.83 -5.74
CA PHE A 51 -5.81 -10.91 -6.60
C PHE A 51 -5.36 -12.33 -6.95
N ILE A 52 -5.44 -13.26 -5.99
CA ILE A 52 -4.85 -14.59 -6.17
C ILE A 52 -5.85 -15.55 -6.83
N HIS A 53 -7.14 -15.37 -6.61
CA HIS A 53 -8.17 -16.30 -7.04
C HIS A 53 -8.99 -15.85 -8.24
N GLU A 54 -8.95 -14.57 -8.57
CA GLU A 54 -9.74 -14.00 -9.66
C GLU A 54 -8.87 -13.17 -10.60
N GLU A 55 -8.99 -13.41 -11.90
CA GLU A 55 -8.39 -12.55 -12.91
C GLU A 55 -9.04 -11.18 -12.85
N SER A 56 -8.24 -10.11 -12.89
CA SER A 56 -8.74 -8.76 -12.73
C SER A 56 -7.78 -7.72 -13.29
N ILE A 57 -8.34 -6.60 -13.70
CA ILE A 57 -7.59 -5.39 -14.05
C ILE A 57 -8.02 -4.29 -13.10
N TRP A 58 -7.06 -3.66 -12.47
CA TRP A 58 -7.26 -2.53 -11.57
C TRP A 58 -6.69 -1.27 -12.20
N ILE A 59 -7.50 -0.23 -12.33
CA ILE A 59 -7.14 1.00 -13.02
C ILE A 59 -7.32 2.17 -12.06
N SER A 60 -6.31 3.06 -11.98
CA SER A 60 -6.42 4.30 -11.22
C SER A 60 -7.39 5.28 -11.89
N ASP A 61 -8.07 6.10 -11.09
CA ASP A 61 -9.05 7.07 -11.58
C ASP A 61 -8.47 8.04 -12.63
N ASP A 62 -7.17 8.33 -12.54
CA ASP A 62 -6.44 9.21 -13.50
C ASP A 62 -5.83 8.45 -14.70
N GLY A 63 -5.98 7.14 -14.76
CA GLY A 63 -5.42 6.30 -15.82
C GLY A 63 -3.88 6.29 -15.88
N SER A 64 -3.19 6.60 -14.79
CA SER A 64 -1.73 6.59 -14.72
C SER A 64 -1.15 5.28 -14.17
N PHE A 65 -1.98 4.46 -13.55
CA PHE A 65 -1.54 3.27 -12.83
C PHE A 65 -2.51 2.11 -13.06
N TYR A 66 -1.99 0.97 -13.47
CA TYR A 66 -2.73 -0.26 -13.75
C TYR A 66 -2.11 -1.41 -12.99
N ILE A 67 -2.92 -2.30 -12.44
CA ILE A 67 -2.48 -3.63 -11.98
C ILE A 67 -3.27 -4.67 -12.77
N ILE A 68 -2.56 -5.57 -13.42
CA ILE A 68 -3.13 -6.65 -14.21
C ILE A 68 -2.77 -7.97 -13.55
N ASN A 69 -3.78 -8.72 -13.17
CA ASN A 69 -3.66 -10.03 -12.56
C ASN A 69 -4.26 -11.08 -13.49
N LEU A 70 -3.42 -11.93 -14.06
CA LEU A 70 -3.82 -12.99 -14.97
C LEU A 70 -3.44 -14.37 -14.41
N LYS A 71 -4.28 -15.34 -14.69
CA LYS A 71 -4.04 -16.74 -14.34
C LYS A 71 -3.31 -17.43 -15.49
N HIS A 72 -2.20 -18.05 -15.16
CA HIS A 72 -1.49 -18.92 -16.11
C HIS A 72 -2.13 -20.30 -16.22
N GLU A 73 -1.84 -21.00 -17.32
CA GLU A 73 -2.27 -22.40 -17.56
C GLU A 73 -1.88 -23.36 -16.43
N ASN A 74 -0.78 -23.08 -15.72
CA ASN A 74 -0.32 -23.85 -14.55
C ASN A 74 -1.06 -23.49 -13.25
N GLY A 75 -2.10 -22.64 -13.31
CA GLY A 75 -2.88 -22.20 -12.17
C GLY A 75 -2.21 -21.14 -11.30
N LYS A 76 -0.99 -20.71 -11.60
CA LYS A 76 -0.32 -19.59 -10.91
C LYS A 76 -0.81 -18.26 -11.46
N HIS A 77 -0.91 -17.27 -10.57
CA HIS A 77 -1.22 -15.90 -10.97
C HIS A 77 0.08 -15.10 -11.16
N ASN A 78 0.14 -14.35 -12.25
CA ASN A 78 1.15 -13.32 -12.46
C ASN A 78 0.49 -11.96 -12.39
N SER A 79 1.04 -11.09 -11.55
CA SER A 79 0.57 -9.74 -11.39
C SER A 79 1.64 -8.76 -11.86
N PHE A 80 1.23 -7.81 -12.70
CA PHE A 80 2.09 -6.76 -13.21
C PHE A 80 1.43 -5.41 -12.94
N ALA A 81 2.25 -4.40 -12.64
CA ALA A 81 1.83 -3.02 -12.68
C ALA A 81 2.34 -2.37 -13.98
N TYR A 82 1.51 -1.50 -14.56
CA TYR A 82 1.91 -0.60 -15.62
C TYR A 82 1.74 0.81 -15.10
N ILE A 83 2.83 1.57 -15.07
CA ILE A 83 2.89 2.89 -14.46
C ILE A 83 3.29 3.89 -15.53
N LYS A 84 2.52 4.97 -15.64
CA LYS A 84 2.81 6.04 -16.59
C LYS A 84 4.03 6.84 -16.15
N ALA A 85 5.00 6.99 -17.03
CA ALA A 85 6.15 7.85 -16.84
C ALA A 85 5.85 9.32 -17.20
N GLU A 86 6.74 10.24 -16.87
CA GLU A 86 6.58 11.67 -17.19
C GLU A 86 6.54 11.93 -18.71
N ASP A 87 7.22 11.13 -19.52
CA ASP A 87 7.21 11.18 -20.98
C ASP A 87 5.92 10.64 -21.62
N GLY A 88 5.02 10.08 -20.82
CA GLY A 88 3.75 9.51 -21.26
C GLY A 88 3.81 8.00 -21.59
N SER A 89 4.97 7.38 -21.61
CA SER A 89 5.13 5.94 -21.79
C SER A 89 4.61 5.17 -20.57
N PHE A 90 4.35 3.86 -20.74
CA PHE A 90 4.02 2.96 -19.63
C PHE A 90 5.16 2.00 -19.37
N VAL A 91 5.54 1.87 -18.11
CA VAL A 91 6.60 0.98 -17.64
C VAL A 91 5.96 -0.22 -16.94
N LYS A 92 6.32 -1.42 -17.40
CA LYS A 92 5.91 -2.69 -16.77
C LYS A 92 6.75 -2.94 -15.52
N CYS A 93 6.09 -3.25 -14.43
CA CYS A 93 6.71 -3.55 -13.13
C CYS A 93 6.11 -4.83 -12.56
N SER A 94 6.88 -5.56 -11.76
CA SER A 94 6.34 -6.68 -10.99
C SER A 94 5.59 -6.18 -9.75
N VAL A 95 4.54 -6.88 -9.38
CA VAL A 95 3.72 -6.58 -8.20
C VAL A 95 3.69 -7.78 -7.27
N SER A 96 3.88 -7.54 -5.99
CA SER A 96 3.57 -8.51 -4.96
C SER A 96 2.62 -7.91 -3.92
N VAL A 97 1.57 -8.65 -3.59
CA VAL A 97 0.65 -8.29 -2.50
C VAL A 97 1.16 -8.92 -1.22
N ASN A 98 1.48 -8.10 -0.23
CA ASN A 98 1.97 -8.57 1.06
C ASN A 98 0.82 -8.87 2.02
N THR A 99 1.06 -9.82 2.91
CA THR A 99 0.12 -10.23 3.98
C THR A 99 -0.26 -9.10 4.94
N GLY A 100 0.47 -7.99 4.94
CA GLY A 100 0.18 -6.78 5.73
C GLY A 100 -0.72 -5.75 5.04
N ALA A 101 -1.54 -6.16 4.06
CA ALA A 101 -2.46 -5.28 3.32
C ALA A 101 -1.77 -4.16 2.51
N GLY A 102 -0.63 -4.47 1.93
CA GLY A 102 0.12 -3.56 1.08
C GLY A 102 0.51 -4.18 -0.26
N VAL A 103 0.98 -3.34 -1.16
CA VAL A 103 1.46 -3.70 -2.49
C VAL A 103 2.91 -3.23 -2.63
N ASN A 104 3.80 -4.15 -2.94
CA ASN A 104 5.16 -3.82 -3.35
C ASN A 104 5.26 -3.84 -4.86
N ILE A 105 5.88 -2.82 -5.41
CA ILE A 105 6.14 -2.64 -6.82
C ILE A 105 7.64 -2.66 -7.02
N ARG A 106 8.11 -3.51 -7.95
CA ARG A 106 9.52 -3.73 -8.24
C ARG A 106 9.79 -3.63 -9.73
N THR A 107 11.03 -3.34 -10.08
CA THR A 107 11.48 -3.43 -11.47
C THR A 107 11.30 -4.85 -12.02
N THR A 108 11.03 -4.97 -13.33
CA THR A 108 11.07 -6.25 -14.05
C THR A 108 12.37 -6.29 -14.85
N GLY A 109 13.21 -7.30 -14.67
CA GLY A 109 14.43 -7.49 -15.44
C GLY A 109 15.51 -8.25 -14.67
N GLU A 110 16.56 -8.67 -15.37
CA GLU A 110 17.69 -9.41 -14.78
C GLU A 110 18.60 -8.53 -13.90
N GLU A 111 18.56 -7.21 -14.09
CA GLU A 111 19.31 -6.26 -13.29
C GLU A 111 18.50 -5.85 -12.07
N LYS A 112 18.88 -6.40 -10.91
CA LYS A 112 18.43 -6.04 -9.56
C LYS A 112 16.94 -5.75 -9.43
N ASN A 113 16.22 -6.62 -8.76
CA ASN A 113 14.86 -6.36 -8.25
C ASN A 113 14.86 -5.14 -7.31
N GLU A 114 14.86 -3.95 -7.87
CA GLU A 114 14.80 -2.71 -7.10
C GLU A 114 13.34 -2.41 -6.74
N ASP A 115 13.12 -2.10 -5.47
CA ASP A 115 11.82 -1.68 -4.99
C ASP A 115 11.52 -0.26 -5.52
N ILE A 116 10.42 -0.09 -6.23
CA ILE A 116 9.98 1.21 -6.77
C ILE A 116 9.06 1.92 -5.77
N ALA A 117 8.09 1.21 -5.22
CA ALA A 117 7.15 1.78 -4.27
C ALA A 117 6.55 0.70 -3.36
N HIS A 118 6.19 1.12 -2.16
CA HIS A 118 5.33 0.37 -1.27
C HIS A 118 4.05 1.17 -1.00
N LEU A 119 2.91 0.57 -1.34
CA LEU A 119 1.59 1.17 -1.18
C LEU A 119 0.84 0.42 -0.08
N SER A 120 0.43 1.12 0.97
CA SER A 120 -0.42 0.56 2.01
C SER A 120 -1.88 0.64 1.63
N SER A 121 -2.63 -0.44 1.89
CA SER A 121 -4.07 -0.45 1.70
C SER A 121 -4.75 0.40 2.77
N VAL A 122 -5.59 1.34 2.33
CA VAL A 122 -6.42 2.18 3.21
C VAL A 122 -7.82 1.59 3.33
N SER A 123 -8.43 1.20 2.22
CA SER A 123 -9.71 0.50 2.18
C SER A 123 -9.86 -0.29 0.89
N ALA A 124 -10.69 -1.35 0.92
CA ALA A 124 -11.06 -2.14 -0.25
C ALA A 124 -12.54 -2.48 -0.15
N GLU A 125 -13.38 -1.79 -0.92
CA GLU A 125 -14.84 -1.92 -0.92
C GLU A 125 -15.41 -1.71 -2.31
N ASN A 126 -16.44 -2.49 -2.67
CA ASN A 126 -17.23 -2.30 -3.90
C ASN A 126 -16.35 -2.14 -5.17
N ASP A 127 -15.43 -3.07 -5.40
CA ASP A 127 -14.50 -3.05 -6.52
C ASP A 127 -13.58 -1.81 -6.58
N LYS A 128 -13.47 -1.09 -5.47
CA LYS A 128 -12.54 0.03 -5.30
C LYS A 128 -11.51 -0.28 -4.24
N TRP A 129 -10.27 -0.02 -4.58
CA TRP A 129 -9.14 -0.18 -3.68
C TRP A 129 -8.40 1.13 -3.51
N LYS A 130 -8.42 1.67 -2.30
CA LYS A 130 -7.70 2.89 -1.95
C LYS A 130 -6.35 2.53 -1.36
N LEU A 131 -5.32 3.08 -1.96
CA LEU A 131 -3.92 2.90 -1.57
C LEU A 131 -3.32 4.25 -1.18
N ALA A 132 -2.41 4.22 -0.23
CA ALA A 132 -1.58 5.37 0.14
C ALA A 132 -0.10 4.97 0.16
N HIS A 133 0.77 5.88 -0.22
CA HIS A 133 2.20 5.62 -0.16
C HIS A 133 2.69 5.44 1.25
N LEU A 134 3.46 4.37 1.47
CA LEU A 134 4.32 4.26 2.64
C LEU A 134 5.70 4.87 2.31
N TRP A 135 6.28 4.49 1.16
CA TRP A 135 7.49 5.08 0.61
C TRP A 135 7.56 4.83 -0.91
N ARG A 136 8.35 5.63 -1.63
CA ARG A 136 8.57 5.51 -3.06
C ARG A 136 9.95 6.02 -3.47
N TYR A 137 10.57 5.39 -4.44
CA TYR A 137 11.66 5.98 -5.21
C TYR A 137 11.16 6.68 -6.47
N ALA A 138 10.00 6.26 -7.00
CA ALA A 138 9.33 6.84 -8.16
C ALA A 138 10.22 6.92 -9.42
N LYS A 139 11.19 6.03 -9.54
CA LYS A 139 12.08 5.94 -10.71
C LYS A 139 12.17 4.50 -11.19
N TYR A 140 12.32 4.35 -12.49
CA TYR A 140 12.65 3.11 -13.16
C TYR A 140 13.82 3.41 -14.11
N GLY A 141 15.04 3.11 -13.72
CA GLY A 141 16.24 3.60 -14.38
C GLY A 141 16.25 5.14 -14.42
N GLU A 142 16.36 5.72 -15.60
CA GLU A 142 16.32 7.18 -15.82
C GLU A 142 14.88 7.76 -15.84
N LEU A 143 13.86 6.91 -15.99
CA LEU A 143 12.47 7.36 -16.12
C LEU A 143 11.85 7.70 -14.75
N LYS A 144 11.25 8.87 -14.67
CA LYS A 144 10.43 9.28 -13.53
C LYS A 144 9.01 8.78 -13.71
N LEU A 145 8.50 8.07 -12.70
CA LEU A 145 7.18 7.47 -12.70
C LEU A 145 6.15 8.38 -12.01
N LYS A 146 4.97 8.49 -12.63
CA LYS A 146 3.83 9.22 -12.06
C LYS A 146 3.06 8.33 -11.09
N ILE A 147 3.48 8.30 -9.82
CA ILE A 147 2.76 7.59 -8.78
C ILE A 147 2.19 8.61 -7.80
N PRO A 148 0.86 8.85 -7.80
CA PRO A 148 0.21 9.79 -6.88
C PRO A 148 0.37 9.36 -5.42
N ASN A 149 0.33 10.32 -4.48
CA ASN A 149 0.43 10.01 -3.04
C ASN A 149 -0.75 9.17 -2.52
N ARG A 150 -1.88 9.27 -3.18
CA ARG A 150 -3.06 8.45 -2.92
C ARG A 150 -3.59 7.96 -4.26
N LEU A 151 -3.94 6.69 -4.30
CA LEU A 151 -4.51 6.02 -5.48
C LEU A 151 -5.86 5.45 -5.10
N THR A 152 -6.83 5.63 -5.96
CA THR A 152 -8.06 4.83 -5.96
C THR A 152 -8.03 3.99 -7.22
N LEU A 153 -8.02 2.68 -7.05
CA LEU A 153 -8.08 1.72 -8.14
C LEU A 153 -9.49 1.18 -8.24
N THR A 154 -10.02 1.11 -9.45
CA THR A 154 -11.30 0.46 -9.76
C THR A 154 -11.03 -0.87 -10.45
N ARG A 155 -11.74 -1.92 -10.03
CA ARG A 155 -11.64 -3.26 -10.59
C ARG A 155 -12.49 -3.38 -11.85
N TYR A 156 -11.96 -4.09 -12.84
CA TYR A 156 -12.64 -4.45 -14.08
C TYR A 156 -12.36 -5.91 -14.42
N ASP A 157 -13.27 -6.52 -15.17
CA ASP A 157 -13.07 -7.84 -15.72
C ASP A 157 -12.05 -7.81 -16.87
N VAL A 158 -11.21 -8.85 -16.95
CA VAL A 158 -10.14 -8.93 -17.94
C VAL A 158 -10.70 -8.90 -19.36
N GLY A 159 -11.78 -9.65 -19.64
CA GLY A 159 -12.42 -9.72 -20.96
C GLY A 159 -12.92 -8.36 -21.45
N GLU A 160 -13.35 -7.48 -20.56
CA GLU A 160 -13.88 -6.17 -20.93
C GLU A 160 -12.79 -5.12 -21.21
N LYS A 161 -11.68 -5.21 -20.48
CA LYS A 161 -10.70 -4.11 -20.43
C LYS A 161 -9.37 -4.41 -21.09
N LEU A 162 -8.94 -5.67 -21.22
CA LEU A 162 -7.60 -6.02 -21.69
C LEU A 162 -7.31 -5.43 -23.08
N ASN A 163 -8.27 -5.49 -24.01
CA ASN A 163 -8.12 -5.01 -25.37
C ASN A 163 -8.21 -3.47 -25.49
N SER A 164 -8.63 -2.77 -24.45
CA SER A 164 -8.78 -1.31 -24.41
C SER A 164 -7.68 -0.61 -23.61
N LEU A 165 -6.64 -1.33 -23.22
CA LEU A 165 -5.50 -0.74 -22.50
C LEU A 165 -4.72 0.21 -23.40
N PRO A 166 -4.20 1.34 -22.87
CA PRO A 166 -3.45 2.32 -23.64
C PRO A 166 -2.00 1.90 -23.95
N PHE A 167 -1.63 0.66 -23.67
CA PHE A 167 -0.31 0.07 -23.92
C PHE A 167 -0.48 -1.37 -24.41
N LYS A 168 0.56 -1.89 -25.04
CA LYS A 168 0.58 -3.33 -25.41
C LYS A 168 0.86 -4.14 -24.15
N PHE A 169 0.04 -5.17 -23.97
CA PHE A 169 0.23 -6.16 -22.92
C PHE A 169 0.97 -7.35 -23.56
N ASP A 170 2.23 -7.55 -23.14
CA ASP A 170 3.09 -8.66 -23.57
C ASP A 170 3.29 -9.64 -22.41
#